data_3839fda89960d8bf10db1084780f74fc
#
_entry.id   3839fda89960d8bf10db1084780f74fc
#
_cell.length_a   1.000
_cell.length_b   1.000
_cell.length_c   1.000
_cell.angle_alpha   90.00
_cell.angle_beta   90.00
_cell.angle_gamma   90.00
#
_symmetry.space_group_name_H-M   'P 1'
#
loop_
_entity.id
_entity.type
_entity.pdbx_description
1 polymer ?
#
loop_
_entity_poly.entity_id
_entity_poly.type
_entity_poly.pdbx_seq_one_letter_code
_entity_poly.pdbx_strand_id
1 'polypeptide(L)'
;LGFMACVENMTRKIPGRLVGKTTDKKGKTGYVLTLQAREQHIRREKASSNVCSNQALCALAVSVYLSAMGKEGFRNVAVQCMSKAHYMAEKLGEIGFRLEYDKEFFHEFVTVSDISSEKILTKLEENNILGGLPLDEKRILWCCTELNSKEDIDEVINILKEVK
;
A
#
# COMPACT_ATOMS: atom_id res chain seq x y z
N LEU A 1 1.27 3.21 6.47
CA LEU A 1 1.02 4.65 6.41
C LEU A 1 0.73 5.07 4.97
N GLY A 2 -0.34 5.87 4.79
CA GLY A 2 -0.65 6.46 3.49
C GLY A 2 0.13 7.76 3.24
N PHE A 3 0.24 8.14 1.99
CA PHE A 3 0.81 9.39 1.53
C PHE A 3 -0.19 10.11 0.62
N MET A 4 -0.32 11.42 0.80
CA MET A 4 -1.19 12.26 -0.05
C MET A 4 -0.44 13.48 -0.53
N ALA A 5 -0.53 13.77 -1.82
CA ALA A 5 -0.06 15.01 -2.44
C ALA A 5 -1.16 15.61 -3.32
N CYS A 6 -1.16 16.91 -3.48
CA CYS A 6 -2.09 17.60 -4.35
C CYS A 6 -1.41 18.79 -5.04
N VAL A 7 -2.01 19.25 -6.14
CA VAL A 7 -1.62 20.50 -6.78
C VAL A 7 -2.04 21.71 -5.93
N GLU A 8 -1.36 22.85 -6.08
CA GLU A 8 -1.53 24.03 -5.23
C GLU A 8 -2.98 24.51 -5.13
N ASN A 9 -3.72 24.55 -6.22
CA ASN A 9 -5.11 24.99 -6.25
C ASN A 9 -6.08 24.09 -5.46
N MET A 10 -5.67 22.88 -5.12
CA MET A 10 -6.44 21.93 -4.30
C MET A 10 -6.06 21.94 -2.81
N THR A 11 -5.05 22.70 -2.41
CA THR A 11 -4.54 22.73 -1.03
C THR A 11 -5.64 23.00 0.01
N ARG A 12 -6.63 23.86 -0.31
CA ARG A 12 -7.75 24.14 0.60
C ARG A 12 -8.79 23.02 0.69
N LYS A 13 -8.71 22.00 -0.17
CA LYS A 13 -9.63 20.86 -0.22
C LYS A 13 -9.10 19.61 0.47
N ILE A 14 -7.77 19.53 0.73
CA ILE A 14 -7.22 18.38 1.42
C ILE A 14 -7.74 18.29 2.86
N PRO A 15 -8.07 17.08 3.36
CA PRO A 15 -8.47 16.88 4.75
C PRO A 15 -7.28 17.04 5.72
N GLY A 16 -7.60 17.20 7.00
CA GLY A 16 -6.60 17.26 8.06
C GLY A 16 -5.93 18.63 8.22
N ARG A 17 -5.00 18.70 9.16
CA ARG A 17 -4.26 19.91 9.50
C ARG A 17 -3.07 20.10 8.56
N LEU A 18 -2.84 21.31 8.14
CA LEU A 18 -1.72 21.70 7.28
C LEU A 18 -0.71 22.50 8.09
N VAL A 19 0.51 21.98 8.16
CA VAL A 19 1.63 22.64 8.83
C VAL A 19 2.55 23.27 7.79
N GLY A 20 2.75 24.58 7.88
CA GLY A 20 3.68 25.32 7.04
C GLY A 20 5.05 25.47 7.70
N LYS A 21 6.10 25.34 6.90
CA LYS A 21 7.46 25.67 7.31
C LYS A 21 7.68 27.17 7.15
N THR A 22 8.23 27.80 8.17
CA THR A 22 8.55 29.24 8.18
C THR A 22 9.86 29.49 8.93
N THR A 23 10.24 30.75 9.09
CA THR A 23 11.38 31.16 9.91
C THR A 23 10.93 32.15 10.98
N ASP A 24 11.58 32.08 12.16
CA ASP A 24 11.40 33.06 13.20
C ASP A 24 12.16 34.38 12.90
N LYS A 25 12.03 35.38 13.79
CA LYS A 25 12.72 36.67 13.65
C LYS A 25 14.26 36.58 13.67
N LYS A 26 14.80 35.42 14.10
CA LYS A 26 16.24 35.14 14.11
C LYS A 26 16.69 34.27 12.94
N GLY A 27 15.79 34.00 11.96
CA GLY A 27 16.07 33.14 10.81
C GLY A 27 16.06 31.65 11.12
N LYS A 28 15.68 31.21 12.34
CA LYS A 28 15.58 29.81 12.68
C LYS A 28 14.30 29.18 12.12
N THR A 29 14.40 27.99 11.56
CA THR A 29 13.24 27.24 11.05
C THR A 29 12.22 26.97 12.15
N GLY A 30 10.97 27.28 11.86
CA GLY A 30 9.80 27.01 12.69
C GLY A 30 8.68 26.37 11.88
N TYR A 31 7.66 25.88 12.56
CA TYR A 31 6.48 25.28 11.94
C TYR A 31 5.23 25.89 12.55
N VAL A 32 4.24 26.19 11.70
CA VAL A 32 2.98 26.82 12.12
C VAL A 32 1.80 26.13 11.49
N LEU A 33 0.67 26.08 12.20
CA LEU A 33 -0.60 25.65 11.62
C LEU A 33 -1.09 26.70 10.63
N THR A 34 -1.48 26.23 9.45
CA THR A 34 -1.98 27.07 8.35
C THR A 34 -3.39 26.68 7.95
N LEU A 35 -4.09 27.56 7.24
CA LEU A 35 -5.42 27.31 6.66
C LEU A 35 -6.47 26.80 7.68
N GLN A 36 -6.38 27.18 8.94
CA GLN A 36 -7.26 26.72 10.01
C GLN A 36 -8.74 27.08 9.78
N ALA A 37 -9.02 28.14 9.01
CA ALA A 37 -10.38 28.57 8.71
C ALA A 37 -11.26 27.52 8.00
N ARG A 38 -10.71 26.43 7.50
CA ARG A 38 -11.42 25.30 6.89
C ARG A 38 -11.71 24.16 7.86
N GLU A 39 -11.22 24.25 9.12
CA GLU A 39 -11.34 23.21 10.13
C GLU A 39 -12.65 23.30 10.93
N GLN A 40 -13.08 22.19 11.51
CA GLN A 40 -14.36 22.04 12.19
C GLN A 40 -14.56 23.01 13.36
N HIS A 41 -13.52 23.28 14.14
CA HIS A 41 -13.61 24.20 15.29
C HIS A 41 -13.93 25.67 14.90
N ILE A 42 -13.73 26.02 13.63
CA ILE A 42 -14.08 27.34 13.07
C ILE A 42 -15.34 27.26 12.22
N ARG A 43 -15.38 26.33 11.25
CA ARG A 43 -16.47 26.23 10.27
C ARG A 43 -17.65 25.36 10.70
N ARG A 44 -17.51 24.62 11.79
CA ARG A 44 -18.54 23.71 12.31
C ARG A 44 -19.04 22.75 11.23
N GLU A 45 -20.35 22.73 10.96
CA GLU A 45 -20.97 21.85 9.96
C GLU A 45 -20.53 22.13 8.51
N LYS A 46 -19.93 23.27 8.25
CA LYS A 46 -19.41 23.67 6.92
C LYS A 46 -17.93 23.34 6.72
N ALA A 47 -17.31 22.61 7.65
CA ALA A 47 -15.91 22.24 7.54
C ALA A 47 -15.65 21.32 6.35
N SER A 48 -14.52 21.51 5.70
CA SER A 48 -14.08 20.63 4.60
C SER A 48 -13.64 19.25 5.12
N SER A 49 -13.31 19.14 6.39
CA SER A 49 -12.87 17.91 7.04
C SER A 49 -13.30 17.90 8.50
N ASN A 50 -13.81 16.75 8.96
CA ASN A 50 -14.17 16.48 10.35
C ASN A 50 -13.09 15.66 11.08
N VAL A 51 -11.85 15.64 10.59
CA VAL A 51 -10.72 14.97 11.24
C VAL A 51 -10.40 15.70 12.54
N CYS A 52 -10.75 15.07 13.66
CA CYS A 52 -10.51 15.60 15.01
C CYS A 52 -9.12 15.22 15.52
N SER A 53 -8.72 13.97 15.29
CA SER A 53 -7.42 13.42 15.68
C SER A 53 -6.43 13.47 14.52
N ASN A 54 -5.17 13.19 14.81
CA ASN A 54 -4.13 13.06 13.79
C ASN A 54 -3.35 11.76 13.98
N GLN A 55 -2.51 11.43 13.01
CA GLN A 55 -1.70 10.22 12.97
C GLN A 55 -0.24 10.50 13.44
N ALA A 56 -0.07 11.33 14.47
CA ALA A 56 1.27 11.74 14.93
C ALA A 56 2.13 10.55 15.35
N LEU A 57 1.55 9.55 16.05
CA LEU A 57 2.28 8.34 16.42
C LEU A 57 2.74 7.55 15.20
N CYS A 58 1.88 7.36 14.21
CA CYS A 58 2.25 6.70 12.96
C CYS A 58 3.32 7.50 12.19
N ALA A 59 3.22 8.82 12.17
CA ALA A 59 4.22 9.69 11.55
C ALA A 59 5.58 9.59 12.25
N LEU A 60 5.60 9.50 13.58
CA LEU A 60 6.81 9.25 14.36
C LEU A 60 7.42 7.88 14.02
N ALA A 61 6.61 6.82 14.02
CA ALA A 61 7.06 5.48 13.65
C ALA A 61 7.69 5.45 12.25
N VAL A 62 7.06 6.12 11.27
CA VAL A 62 7.62 6.25 9.92
C VAL A 62 8.93 7.03 9.90
N SER A 63 9.04 8.11 10.68
CA SER A 63 10.29 8.88 10.78
C SER A 63 11.44 8.03 11.33
N VAL A 64 11.17 7.22 12.35
CA VAL A 64 12.15 6.28 12.92
C VAL A 64 12.52 5.21 11.89
N TYR A 65 11.52 4.60 11.25
CA TYR A 65 11.73 3.59 10.21
C TYR A 65 12.61 4.11 9.06
N LEU A 66 12.26 5.25 8.48
CA LEU A 66 13.02 5.84 7.38
C LEU A 66 14.44 6.23 7.80
N SER A 67 14.64 6.68 9.05
CA SER A 67 15.95 7.00 9.57
C SER A 67 16.80 5.75 9.77
N ALA A 68 16.22 4.66 10.25
CA ALA A 68 16.89 3.38 10.44
C ALA A 68 17.27 2.69 9.12
N MET A 69 16.34 2.68 8.15
CA MET A 69 16.56 2.08 6.84
C MET A 69 17.50 2.89 5.95
N GLY A 70 17.46 4.20 6.08
CA GLY A 70 18.18 5.11 5.19
C GLY A 70 17.71 5.01 3.73
N LYS A 71 18.35 5.77 2.86
CA LYS A 71 17.99 5.84 1.43
C LYS A 71 18.10 4.48 0.72
N GLU A 72 19.20 3.78 0.93
CA GLU A 72 19.47 2.52 0.25
C GLU A 72 18.59 1.38 0.81
N GLY A 73 18.39 1.32 2.13
CA GLY A 73 17.49 0.33 2.73
C GLY A 73 16.05 0.49 2.24
N PHE A 74 15.54 1.72 2.20
CA PHE A 74 14.21 2.00 1.68
C PHE A 74 14.06 1.62 0.20
N ARG A 75 15.07 1.94 -0.62
CA ARG A 75 15.10 1.52 -2.04
C ARG A 75 15.12 0.00 -2.18
N ASN A 76 15.94 -0.69 -1.37
CA ASN A 76 16.04 -2.14 -1.43
C ASN A 76 14.72 -2.82 -1.06
N VAL A 77 13.98 -2.33 -0.06
CA VAL A 77 12.63 -2.82 0.26
C VAL A 77 11.71 -2.71 -0.95
N ALA A 78 11.68 -1.56 -1.62
CA ALA A 78 10.85 -1.36 -2.80
C ALA A 78 11.21 -2.30 -3.96
N VAL A 79 12.52 -2.48 -4.21
CA VAL A 79 13.01 -3.41 -5.26
C VAL A 79 12.64 -4.85 -4.93
N GLN A 80 12.76 -5.27 -3.66
CA GLN A 80 12.37 -6.61 -3.24
C GLN A 80 10.86 -6.85 -3.42
N CYS A 81 10.02 -5.92 -2.97
CA CYS A 81 8.57 -6.02 -3.17
C CYS A 81 8.21 -6.20 -4.66
N MET A 82 8.75 -5.32 -5.51
CA MET A 82 8.50 -5.36 -6.95
C MET A 82 8.99 -6.66 -7.57
N SER A 83 10.23 -7.05 -7.32
CA SER A 83 10.84 -8.26 -7.89
C SER A 83 10.06 -9.52 -7.53
N LYS A 84 9.64 -9.66 -6.27
CA LYS A 84 8.90 -10.83 -5.79
C LYS A 84 7.48 -10.89 -6.35
N ALA A 85 6.81 -9.75 -6.45
CA ALA A 85 5.48 -9.70 -7.05
C ALA A 85 5.51 -10.07 -8.54
N HIS A 86 6.49 -9.57 -9.29
CA HIS A 86 6.67 -9.94 -10.69
C HIS A 86 7.05 -11.41 -10.86
N TYR A 87 7.92 -11.94 -9.99
CA TYR A 87 8.24 -13.37 -9.96
C TYR A 87 7.00 -14.23 -9.72
N MET A 88 6.18 -13.87 -8.72
CA MET A 88 4.93 -14.59 -8.45
C MET A 88 3.96 -14.52 -9.63
N ALA A 89 3.80 -13.36 -10.25
CA ALA A 89 2.94 -13.19 -11.41
C ALA A 89 3.38 -14.06 -12.61
N GLU A 90 4.69 -14.12 -12.88
CA GLU A 90 5.26 -15.01 -13.90
C GLU A 90 4.95 -16.48 -13.59
N LYS A 91 5.23 -16.93 -12.36
CA LYS A 91 4.98 -18.32 -11.95
C LYS A 91 3.51 -18.71 -11.94
N LEU A 92 2.61 -17.81 -11.57
CA LEU A 92 1.17 -18.01 -11.70
C LEU A 92 0.76 -18.13 -13.17
N GLY A 93 1.38 -17.34 -14.06
CA GLY A 93 1.15 -17.44 -15.50
C GLY A 93 1.52 -18.81 -16.08
N GLU A 94 2.63 -19.42 -15.63
CA GLU A 94 3.06 -20.77 -16.05
C GLU A 94 2.04 -21.88 -15.73
N ILE A 95 1.18 -21.66 -14.73
CA ILE A 95 0.16 -22.62 -14.28
C ILE A 95 -1.28 -22.24 -14.67
N GLY A 96 -1.44 -21.24 -15.55
CA GLY A 96 -2.72 -20.89 -16.17
C GLY A 96 -3.47 -19.71 -15.56
N PHE A 97 -2.87 -19.00 -14.60
CA PHE A 97 -3.42 -17.75 -14.09
C PHE A 97 -2.97 -16.61 -15.00
N ARG A 98 -3.91 -15.85 -15.56
CA ARG A 98 -3.61 -14.75 -16.47
C ARG A 98 -3.71 -13.42 -15.73
N LEU A 99 -2.78 -12.49 -15.98
CA LEU A 99 -2.92 -11.12 -15.51
C LEU A 99 -4.20 -10.49 -16.10
N GLU A 100 -5.01 -9.87 -15.26
CA GLU A 100 -6.21 -9.14 -15.66
C GLU A 100 -5.86 -7.87 -16.46
N TYR A 101 -4.77 -7.21 -16.09
CA TYR A 101 -4.36 -5.95 -16.68
C TYR A 101 -2.97 -6.07 -17.29
N ASP A 102 -2.85 -5.75 -18.56
CA ASP A 102 -1.57 -5.61 -19.26
C ASP A 102 -0.98 -4.22 -19.00
N LYS A 103 -0.60 -3.98 -17.76
CA LYS A 103 -0.04 -2.71 -17.25
C LYS A 103 1.06 -2.99 -16.26
N GLU A 104 1.99 -2.04 -16.13
CA GLU A 104 2.98 -2.07 -15.06
C GLU A 104 2.31 -2.02 -13.69
N PHE A 105 2.84 -2.79 -12.75
CA PHE A 105 2.38 -2.81 -11.36
C PHE A 105 3.58 -2.84 -10.41
N PHE A 106 3.38 -2.45 -9.16
CA PHE A 106 4.44 -2.42 -8.16
C PHE A 106 4.52 -3.75 -7.41
N HIS A 107 3.67 -3.98 -6.44
CA HIS A 107 3.68 -5.18 -5.59
C HIS A 107 2.31 -5.86 -5.45
N GLU A 108 1.30 -5.29 -6.08
CA GLU A 108 -0.06 -5.83 -6.14
C GLU A 108 -0.47 -6.03 -7.59
N PHE A 109 -1.11 -7.16 -7.87
CA PHE A 109 -1.59 -7.50 -9.20
C PHE A 109 -2.81 -8.41 -9.13
N VAL A 110 -3.64 -8.38 -10.15
CA VAL A 110 -4.86 -9.20 -10.25
C VAL A 110 -4.66 -10.28 -11.28
N THR A 111 -5.01 -11.52 -10.91
CA THR A 111 -5.08 -12.62 -11.87
C THR A 111 -6.51 -13.10 -12.07
N VAL A 112 -6.74 -13.64 -13.27
CA VAL A 112 -7.95 -14.36 -13.66
C VAL A 112 -7.61 -15.83 -13.84
N SER A 113 -8.48 -16.72 -13.34
CA SER A 113 -8.36 -18.17 -13.49
C SER A 113 -9.69 -18.79 -13.90
N ASP A 114 -9.65 -19.95 -14.55
CA ASP A 114 -10.85 -20.74 -14.83
C ASP A 114 -11.30 -21.55 -13.59
N ILE A 115 -10.47 -21.63 -12.57
CA ILE A 115 -10.78 -22.22 -11.26
C ILE A 115 -11.38 -21.12 -10.37
N SER A 116 -12.41 -21.47 -9.58
CA SER A 116 -13.02 -20.49 -8.68
C SER A 116 -12.03 -19.99 -7.63
N SER A 117 -12.10 -18.70 -7.32
CA SER A 117 -11.26 -18.06 -6.29
C SER A 117 -11.44 -18.73 -4.92
N GLU A 118 -12.66 -19.13 -4.57
CA GLU A 118 -12.96 -19.85 -3.35
C GLU A 118 -12.17 -21.19 -3.25
N LYS A 119 -12.18 -21.99 -4.32
CA LYS A 119 -11.45 -23.27 -4.35
C LYS A 119 -9.94 -23.06 -4.22
N ILE A 120 -9.40 -22.04 -4.89
CA ILE A 120 -7.98 -21.67 -4.82
C ILE A 120 -7.59 -21.27 -3.39
N LEU A 121 -8.35 -20.37 -2.78
CA LEU A 121 -8.05 -19.85 -1.45
C LEU A 121 -8.26 -20.91 -0.36
N THR A 122 -9.30 -21.73 -0.45
CA THR A 122 -9.51 -22.86 0.46
C THR A 122 -8.32 -23.84 0.42
N LYS A 123 -7.81 -24.15 -0.78
CA LYS A 123 -6.65 -25.03 -0.90
C LYS A 123 -5.39 -24.45 -0.25
N LEU A 124 -5.17 -23.15 -0.37
CA LEU A 124 -4.06 -22.46 0.30
C LEU A 124 -4.25 -22.46 1.82
N GLU A 125 -5.47 -22.20 2.31
CA GLU A 125 -5.80 -22.20 3.73
C GLU A 125 -5.61 -23.58 4.37
N GLU A 126 -5.98 -24.68 3.68
CA GLU A 126 -5.70 -26.05 4.10
C GLU A 126 -4.20 -26.32 4.31
N ASN A 127 -3.34 -25.55 3.66
CA ASN A 127 -1.89 -25.60 3.80
C ASN A 127 -1.33 -24.48 4.71
N ASN A 128 -2.19 -23.84 5.52
CA ASN A 128 -1.85 -22.72 6.42
C ASN A 128 -1.30 -21.48 5.71
N ILE A 129 -1.69 -21.26 4.47
CA ILE A 129 -1.31 -20.06 3.69
C ILE A 129 -2.54 -19.18 3.52
N LEU A 130 -2.48 -17.95 4.03
CA LEU A 130 -3.45 -16.92 3.73
C LEU A 130 -3.13 -16.38 2.33
N GLY A 131 -3.96 -16.75 1.37
CA GLY A 131 -3.81 -16.36 -0.03
C GLY A 131 -4.17 -14.89 -0.30
N GLY A 132 -4.39 -14.57 -1.58
CA GLY A 132 -4.81 -13.24 -2.01
C GLY A 132 -6.25 -12.89 -1.62
N LEU A 133 -6.68 -11.69 -2.00
CA LEU A 133 -8.06 -11.22 -1.78
C LEU A 133 -8.94 -11.60 -2.98
N PRO A 134 -10.02 -12.38 -2.80
CA PRO A 134 -10.97 -12.65 -3.88
C PRO A 134 -11.72 -11.36 -4.23
N LEU A 135 -11.67 -10.96 -5.49
CA LEU A 135 -12.46 -9.83 -6.00
C LEU A 135 -13.82 -10.29 -6.51
N ASP A 136 -13.87 -11.47 -7.07
CA ASP A 136 -15.07 -12.21 -7.46
C ASP A 136 -14.73 -13.71 -7.64
N GLU A 137 -15.64 -14.45 -8.30
CA GLU A 137 -15.52 -15.92 -8.50
C GLU A 137 -14.23 -16.33 -9.22
N LYS A 138 -13.67 -15.48 -10.09
CA LYS A 138 -12.53 -15.80 -10.96
C LYS A 138 -11.29 -14.94 -10.76
N ARG A 139 -11.42 -13.84 -10.03
CA ARG A 139 -10.36 -12.85 -9.88
C ARG A 139 -9.83 -12.82 -8.45
N ILE A 140 -8.52 -12.84 -8.34
CA ILE A 140 -7.82 -12.73 -7.07
C ILE A 140 -6.79 -11.59 -7.16
N LEU A 141 -6.80 -10.69 -6.18
CA LEU A 141 -5.75 -9.70 -5.96
C LEU A 141 -4.65 -10.33 -5.11
N TRP A 142 -3.45 -10.36 -5.63
CA TRP A 142 -2.25 -10.84 -4.96
C TRP A 142 -1.38 -9.67 -4.52
N CYS A 143 -0.63 -9.86 -3.44
CA CYS A 143 0.35 -8.90 -2.96
C CYS A 143 1.60 -9.64 -2.48
N CYS A 144 2.77 -9.18 -2.91
CA CYS A 144 4.04 -9.63 -2.37
C CYS A 144 4.84 -8.47 -1.81
N THR A 145 5.43 -8.68 -0.65
CA THR A 145 6.30 -7.70 -0.01
C THR A 145 7.73 -8.25 0.14
N GLU A 146 8.61 -7.46 0.71
CA GLU A 146 9.97 -7.89 1.05
C GLU A 146 10.00 -9.06 2.03
N LEU A 147 8.92 -9.27 2.78
CA LEU A 147 8.83 -10.35 3.79
C LEU A 147 8.58 -11.73 3.17
N ASN A 148 7.98 -11.79 1.98
CA ASN A 148 7.78 -13.07 1.31
C ASN A 148 9.12 -13.57 0.75
N SER A 149 9.50 -14.79 1.07
CA SER A 149 10.68 -15.42 0.47
C SER A 149 10.36 -15.98 -0.92
N LYS A 150 11.40 -16.35 -1.67
CA LYS A 150 11.20 -17.06 -2.93
C LYS A 150 10.59 -18.44 -2.68
N GLU A 151 11.02 -19.09 -1.61
CA GLU A 151 10.56 -20.39 -1.16
C GLU A 151 9.07 -20.37 -0.83
N ASP A 152 8.57 -19.32 -0.15
CA ASP A 152 7.14 -19.15 0.15
C ASP A 152 6.32 -19.02 -1.16
N ILE A 153 6.82 -18.26 -2.13
CA ILE A 153 6.16 -18.11 -3.43
C ILE A 153 6.14 -19.45 -4.17
N ASP A 154 7.27 -20.16 -4.22
CA ASP A 154 7.38 -21.46 -4.89
C ASP A 154 6.46 -22.51 -4.23
N GLU A 155 6.28 -22.45 -2.91
CA GLU A 155 5.33 -23.31 -2.16
C GLU A 155 3.89 -23.04 -2.59
N VAL A 156 3.47 -21.77 -2.64
CA VAL A 156 2.15 -21.36 -3.15
C VAL A 156 1.92 -21.92 -4.56
N ILE A 157 2.89 -21.74 -5.47
CA ILE A 157 2.79 -22.24 -6.84
C ILE A 157 2.65 -23.76 -6.89
N ASN A 158 3.39 -24.50 -6.07
CA ASN A 158 3.33 -25.95 -6.04
C ASN A 158 1.96 -26.46 -5.54
N ILE A 159 1.40 -25.83 -4.51
CA ILE A 159 0.06 -26.13 -4.01
C ILE A 159 -0.99 -25.87 -5.11
N LEU A 160 -0.88 -24.75 -5.81
CA LEU A 160 -1.84 -24.36 -6.83
C LEU A 160 -1.78 -25.23 -8.10
N LYS A 161 -0.64 -25.87 -8.41
CA LYS A 161 -0.55 -26.87 -9.48
C LYS A 161 -1.47 -28.09 -9.26
N GLU A 162 -1.79 -28.39 -8.01
CA GLU A 162 -2.66 -29.50 -7.65
C GLU A 162 -4.17 -29.16 -7.75
N VAL A 163 -4.51 -27.89 -7.85
CA VAL A 163 -5.89 -27.38 -7.89
C VAL A 163 -6.43 -27.38 -9.32
N LYS A 164 -6.45 -28.49 -10.00
CA LYS A 164 -7.00 -28.57 -11.36
C LYS A 164 -8.49 -28.97 -11.39
#